data_1d0a7b66f48823b87e601e543caef708
#
_entry.id   1d0a7b66f48823b87e601e543caef708
#
_cell.length_a   1.000
_cell.length_b   1.000
_cell.length_c   1.000
_cell.angle_alpha   90.00
_cell.angle_beta   90.00
_cell.angle_gamma   90.00
#
_symmetry.space_group_name_H-M   'P 1'
#
loop_
_entity.id
_entity.type
_entity.pdbx_description
1 polymer ?
#
loop_
_entity_poly.entity_id
_entity_poly.type
_entity_poly.pdbx_seq_one_letter_code
_entity_poly.pdbx_strand_id
1 'polypeptide(L)'
;VLESGSSMGIFPEGTRSRNSQPPFLQPGKTGAARLAAKFPLTPVVPISIKGARNFMKPGSLMIKPWKRIDVHIGNSITFAEWLSSPSGGGFDDSEIEVILSKDEDEKRSEMKKLYRKFTDQIIETLRLNGAP
;
A
#
# COMPACT_ATOMS: atom_id res chain seq x y z
N VAL A 1 5.89 14.97 8.70
CA VAL A 1 4.50 14.54 8.91
C VAL A 1 4.48 13.34 9.85
N LEU A 2 4.98 12.14 9.49
CA LEU A 2 4.98 10.98 10.40
C LEU A 2 5.88 11.18 11.63
N GLU A 3 7.03 11.81 11.48
CA GLU A 3 7.93 12.17 12.60
C GLU A 3 7.28 13.10 13.63
N SER A 4 6.32 13.91 13.20
CA SER A 4 5.54 14.78 14.09
C SER A 4 4.30 14.10 14.70
N GLY A 5 4.12 12.79 14.51
CA GLY A 5 2.95 12.04 15.00
C GLY A 5 1.68 12.24 14.18
N SER A 6 1.78 12.89 13.01
CA SER A 6 0.64 13.12 12.13
C SER A 6 0.39 11.93 11.19
N SER A 7 -0.86 11.75 10.76
CA SER A 7 -1.22 10.73 9.77
C SER A 7 -0.97 11.21 8.34
N MET A 8 -0.71 10.28 7.43
CA MET A 8 -0.47 10.56 6.01
C MET A 8 -1.28 9.62 5.13
N GLY A 9 -2.07 10.18 4.21
CA GLY A 9 -2.77 9.41 3.18
C GLY A 9 -1.92 9.23 1.92
N ILE A 10 -1.86 8.01 1.39
CA ILE A 10 -1.11 7.68 0.17
C ILE A 10 -1.99 6.84 -0.74
N PHE A 11 -2.02 7.20 -2.02
CA PHE A 11 -2.54 6.33 -3.07
C PHE A 11 -1.39 5.45 -3.57
N PRO A 12 -1.40 4.13 -3.29
CA PRO A 12 -0.24 3.27 -3.60
C PRO A 12 0.03 3.13 -5.09
N GLU A 13 -0.97 3.33 -5.93
CA GLU A 13 -0.84 3.36 -7.39
C GLU A 13 -0.01 4.57 -7.89
N GLY A 14 0.03 5.66 -7.14
CA GLY A 14 0.72 6.91 -7.48
C GLY A 14 0.16 7.63 -8.70
N THR A 15 -0.97 7.18 -9.22
CA THR A 15 -1.69 7.78 -10.35
C THR A 15 -3.16 7.38 -10.33
N ARG A 16 -3.99 8.13 -11.03
CA ARG A 16 -5.39 7.73 -11.28
C ARG A 16 -5.45 6.78 -12.46
N SER A 17 -6.22 5.71 -12.33
CA SER A 17 -6.50 4.83 -13.46
C SER A 17 -7.22 5.59 -14.58
N ARG A 18 -6.73 5.45 -15.80
CA ARG A 18 -7.36 5.95 -17.04
C ARG A 18 -8.08 4.85 -17.80
N ASN A 19 -8.10 3.61 -17.28
CA ASN A 19 -8.76 2.50 -17.92
C ASN A 19 -10.26 2.80 -18.11
N SER A 20 -10.79 2.48 -19.27
CA SER A 20 -12.23 2.58 -19.56
C SER A 20 -13.01 1.38 -19.00
N GLN A 21 -12.35 0.26 -18.80
CA GLN A 21 -12.89 -1.01 -18.29
C GLN A 21 -12.12 -1.48 -17.06
N PRO A 22 -12.74 -2.29 -16.17
CA PRO A 22 -12.05 -2.94 -15.06
C PRO A 22 -10.90 -3.86 -15.55
N PRO A 23 -9.87 -4.08 -14.72
CA PRO A 23 -9.68 -3.53 -13.40
C PRO A 23 -9.22 -2.05 -13.44
N PHE A 24 -9.77 -1.25 -12.55
CA PHE A 24 -9.38 0.16 -12.43
C PHE A 24 -8.19 0.35 -11.48
N LEU A 25 -8.03 -0.56 -10.51
CA LEU A 25 -6.90 -0.56 -9.60
C LEU A 25 -5.61 -0.87 -10.38
N GLN A 26 -4.64 0.02 -10.26
CA GLN A 26 -3.36 -0.10 -10.96
C GLN A 26 -2.31 -0.81 -10.09
N PRO A 27 -1.25 -1.37 -10.70
CA PRO A 27 -0.10 -1.88 -9.94
C PRO A 27 0.46 -0.80 -9.01
N GLY A 28 0.74 -1.19 -7.77
CA GLY A 28 1.28 -0.27 -6.78
C GLY A 28 2.73 0.13 -7.04
N LYS A 29 3.09 1.35 -6.66
CA LYS A 29 4.47 1.83 -6.59
C LYS A 29 5.04 1.59 -5.21
N THR A 30 6.31 1.25 -5.12
CA THR A 30 6.98 0.89 -3.86
C THR A 30 7.20 2.04 -2.87
N GLY A 31 6.72 3.25 -3.19
CA GLY A 31 6.86 4.42 -2.31
C GLY A 31 6.22 4.25 -0.94
N ALA A 32 5.00 3.68 -0.89
CA ALA A 32 4.31 3.38 0.36
C ALA A 32 5.08 2.35 1.21
N ALA A 33 5.59 1.28 0.57
CA ALA A 33 6.39 0.25 1.25
C ALA A 33 7.71 0.81 1.81
N ARG A 34 8.38 1.68 1.06
CA ARG A 34 9.61 2.35 1.54
C ARG A 34 9.34 3.24 2.74
N LEU A 35 8.21 3.95 2.73
CA LEU A 35 7.81 4.78 3.85
C LEU A 35 7.47 3.93 5.07
N ALA A 36 6.72 2.85 4.90
CA ALA A 36 6.40 1.90 5.97
C ALA A 36 7.67 1.28 6.58
N ALA A 37 8.64 0.90 5.75
CA ALA A 37 9.93 0.37 6.22
C ALA A 37 10.77 1.42 6.97
N LYS A 38 10.69 2.70 6.57
CA LYS A 38 11.37 3.79 7.31
C LYS A 38 10.74 4.04 8.68
N PHE A 39 9.44 3.78 8.83
CA PHE A 39 8.68 3.93 10.07
C PHE A 39 8.01 2.59 10.44
N PRO A 40 8.79 1.56 10.82
CA PRO A 40 8.33 0.17 10.85
C PRO A 40 7.25 -0.11 11.90
N LEU A 41 7.09 0.75 12.90
CA LEU A 41 6.06 0.65 13.94
C LEU A 41 4.80 1.49 13.64
N THR A 42 4.80 2.26 12.54
CA THR A 42 3.64 3.06 12.14
C THR A 42 2.59 2.17 11.49
N PRO A 43 1.33 2.18 11.98
CA PRO A 43 0.26 1.39 11.37
C PRO A 43 -0.04 1.83 9.93
N VAL A 44 -0.10 0.87 9.04
CA VAL A 44 -0.57 1.02 7.65
C VAL A 44 -2.00 0.50 7.59
N VAL A 45 -2.95 1.38 7.28
CA VAL A 45 -4.38 1.05 7.22
C VAL A 45 -4.81 1.04 5.75
N PRO A 46 -5.17 -0.12 5.17
CA PRO A 46 -5.68 -0.17 3.80
C PRO A 46 -7.12 0.35 3.77
N ILE A 47 -7.36 1.37 2.94
CA ILE A 47 -8.69 1.96 2.74
C ILE A 47 -9.05 1.85 1.26
N SER A 48 -10.09 1.08 0.94
CA SER A 48 -10.60 0.97 -0.42
C SER A 48 -11.83 1.87 -0.62
N ILE A 49 -11.91 2.50 -1.79
CA ILE A 49 -12.97 3.42 -2.17
C ILE A 49 -13.62 2.92 -3.44
N LYS A 50 -14.91 2.61 -3.38
CA LYS A 50 -15.72 2.16 -4.50
C LYS A 50 -16.74 3.24 -4.87
N GLY A 51 -17.00 3.39 -6.17
CA GLY A 51 -18.02 4.33 -6.65
C GLY A 51 -17.51 5.76 -6.93
N ALA A 52 -16.28 6.09 -6.57
CA ALA A 52 -15.71 7.42 -6.80
C ALA A 52 -15.73 7.85 -8.30
N ARG A 53 -15.53 6.92 -9.24
CA ARG A 53 -15.65 7.19 -10.69
C ARG A 53 -17.07 7.58 -11.11
N ASN A 54 -18.08 7.05 -10.42
CA ASN A 54 -19.48 7.39 -10.70
C ASN A 54 -19.85 8.76 -10.14
N PHE A 55 -19.17 9.16 -9.05
CA PHE A 55 -19.33 10.47 -8.44
C PHE A 55 -18.66 11.57 -9.28
N MET A 56 -17.44 11.32 -9.75
CA MET A 56 -16.69 12.22 -10.64
C MET A 56 -15.88 11.39 -11.65
N LYS A 57 -16.26 11.49 -12.93
CA LYS A 57 -15.51 10.80 -13.99
C LYS A 57 -14.10 11.38 -14.16
N PRO A 58 -13.10 10.55 -14.49
CA PRO A 58 -11.77 11.05 -14.84
C PRO A 58 -11.86 12.09 -15.98
N GLY A 59 -11.22 13.25 -15.77
CA GLY A 59 -11.23 14.36 -16.74
C GLY A 59 -12.51 15.22 -16.76
N SER A 60 -13.51 14.93 -15.91
CA SER A 60 -14.72 15.76 -15.76
C SER A 60 -14.63 16.64 -14.53
N LEU A 61 -15.09 17.88 -14.65
CA LEU A 61 -15.32 18.79 -13.52
C LEU A 61 -16.73 18.64 -12.92
N MET A 62 -17.60 17.85 -13.56
CA MET A 62 -18.97 17.64 -13.08
C MET A 62 -19.00 16.60 -11.97
N ILE A 63 -19.49 17.03 -10.81
CA ILE A 63 -19.74 16.17 -9.63
C ILE A 63 -21.21 15.70 -9.69
N LYS A 64 -21.42 14.42 -9.38
CA LYS A 64 -22.75 13.80 -9.28
C LYS A 64 -23.03 13.42 -7.81
N PRO A 65 -23.49 14.36 -6.96
CA PRO A 65 -23.58 14.17 -5.51
C PRO A 65 -24.60 13.09 -5.08
N TRP A 66 -25.50 12.67 -5.99
CA TRP A 66 -26.46 11.59 -5.74
C TRP A 66 -25.87 10.17 -5.97
N LYS A 67 -24.60 10.05 -6.39
CA LYS A 67 -23.95 8.75 -6.55
C LYS A 67 -23.30 8.31 -5.25
N ARG A 68 -23.52 7.04 -4.92
CA ARG A 68 -22.99 6.43 -3.71
C ARG A 68 -21.48 6.18 -3.84
N ILE A 69 -20.78 6.48 -2.77
CA ILE A 69 -19.38 6.11 -2.54
C ILE A 69 -19.34 5.19 -1.33
N ASP A 70 -18.78 4.02 -1.49
CA ASP A 70 -18.55 3.09 -0.40
C ASP A 70 -17.07 3.13 -0.01
N VAL A 71 -16.80 3.24 1.29
CA VAL A 71 -15.45 3.24 1.86
C VAL A 71 -15.33 2.03 2.77
N HIS A 72 -14.34 1.20 2.53
CA HIS A 72 -14.01 0.07 3.38
C HIS A 72 -12.63 0.29 4.01
N ILE A 73 -12.61 0.21 5.35
CA ILE A 73 -11.38 0.34 6.14
C ILE A 73 -10.99 -1.06 6.59
N GLY A 74 -9.83 -1.53 6.12
CA GLY A 74 -9.30 -2.84 6.48
C GLY A 74 -8.48 -2.81 7.77
N ASN A 75 -8.04 -3.99 8.19
CA ASN A 75 -7.19 -4.12 9.37
C ASN A 75 -5.83 -3.46 9.15
N SER A 76 -5.34 -2.78 10.17
CA SER A 76 -4.00 -2.20 10.14
C SER A 76 -2.93 -3.28 10.32
N ILE A 77 -1.76 -3.05 9.73
CA ILE A 77 -0.55 -3.82 9.97
C ILE A 77 0.64 -2.88 9.98
N THR A 78 1.61 -3.10 10.86
CA THR A 78 2.89 -2.39 10.80
C THR A 78 3.86 -3.14 9.88
N PHE A 79 4.87 -2.45 9.36
CA PHE A 79 5.88 -3.10 8.53
C PHE A 79 6.67 -4.15 9.33
N ALA A 80 6.92 -3.89 10.62
CA ALA A 80 7.60 -4.83 11.52
C ALA A 80 6.78 -6.11 11.71
N GLU A 81 5.49 -6.01 12.02
CA GLU A 81 4.59 -7.17 12.12
C GLU A 81 4.49 -7.95 10.81
N TRP A 82 4.40 -7.24 9.68
CA TRP A 82 4.37 -7.85 8.37
C TRP A 82 5.66 -8.60 8.05
N LEU A 83 6.81 -8.04 8.42
CA LEU A 83 8.12 -8.62 8.13
C LEU A 83 8.28 -9.99 8.80
N SER A 84 7.81 -10.14 10.04
CA SER A 84 7.84 -11.40 10.81
C SER A 84 6.65 -12.32 10.52
N SER A 85 5.58 -11.84 9.87
CA SER A 85 4.41 -12.66 9.62
C SER A 85 4.67 -13.73 8.54
N PRO A 86 4.18 -14.97 8.71
CA PRO A 86 4.34 -16.06 7.72
C PRO A 86 3.74 -15.73 6.35
N SER A 87 2.65 -14.99 6.32
CA SER A 87 1.99 -14.53 5.07
C SER A 87 2.66 -13.30 4.46
N GLY A 88 3.47 -12.59 5.25
CA GLY A 88 4.22 -11.40 4.86
C GLY A 88 5.67 -11.68 4.50
N GLY A 89 6.59 -11.06 5.22
CA GLY A 89 8.03 -11.28 5.06
C GLY A 89 8.45 -12.70 5.36
N GLY A 90 7.95 -13.25 6.45
CA GLY A 90 8.28 -14.60 6.92
C GLY A 90 9.68 -14.72 7.51
N PHE A 91 10.27 -13.58 7.93
CA PHE A 91 11.62 -13.54 8.50
C PHE A 91 11.57 -13.70 10.02
N ASP A 92 12.44 -14.51 10.55
CA ASP A 92 12.75 -14.50 11.97
C ASP A 92 13.84 -13.45 12.30
N ASP A 93 14.07 -13.22 13.60
CA ASP A 93 15.02 -12.21 14.05
C ASP A 93 16.45 -12.48 13.53
N SER A 94 16.85 -13.76 13.42
CA SER A 94 18.17 -14.16 12.94
C SER A 94 18.35 -13.89 11.45
N GLU A 95 17.32 -14.12 10.65
CA GLU A 95 17.30 -13.82 9.21
C GLU A 95 17.34 -12.31 8.95
N ILE A 96 16.66 -11.52 9.77
CA ILE A 96 16.71 -10.06 9.72
C ILE A 96 18.14 -9.57 10.01
N GLU A 97 18.81 -10.11 11.04
CA GLU A 97 20.20 -9.78 11.33
C GLU A 97 21.14 -10.14 10.19
N VAL A 98 20.95 -11.29 9.55
CA VAL A 98 21.72 -11.69 8.37
C VAL A 98 21.55 -10.68 7.23
N ILE A 99 20.32 -10.21 6.96
CA ILE A 99 20.08 -9.21 5.91
C ILE A 99 20.78 -7.89 6.27
N LEU A 100 20.73 -7.49 7.54
CA LEU A 100 21.37 -6.25 8.01
C LEU A 100 22.90 -6.31 7.96
N SER A 101 23.50 -7.50 8.06
CA SER A 101 24.94 -7.72 7.99
C SER A 101 25.50 -7.81 6.56
N LYS A 102 24.64 -7.92 5.53
CA LYS A 102 25.05 -7.95 4.13
C LYS A 102 25.69 -6.63 3.70
N ASP A 103 26.42 -6.67 2.59
CA ASP A 103 26.93 -5.45 1.99
C ASP A 103 25.76 -4.55 1.49
N GLU A 104 26.05 -3.28 1.26
CA GLU A 104 25.00 -2.29 0.91
C GLU A 104 24.28 -2.59 -0.41
N ASP A 105 24.92 -3.24 -1.38
CA ASP A 105 24.29 -3.57 -2.68
C ASP A 105 23.39 -4.79 -2.56
N GLU A 106 23.81 -5.83 -1.85
CA GLU A 106 22.99 -7.00 -1.56
C GLU A 106 21.79 -6.63 -0.69
N LYS A 107 22.02 -5.85 0.36
CA LYS A 107 20.96 -5.33 1.24
C LYS A 107 19.93 -4.51 0.46
N ARG A 108 20.39 -3.63 -0.44
CA ARG A 108 19.51 -2.86 -1.32
C ARG A 108 18.68 -3.75 -2.24
N SER A 109 19.26 -4.83 -2.76
CA SER A 109 18.57 -5.79 -3.61
C SER A 109 17.47 -6.54 -2.83
N GLU A 110 17.78 -7.04 -1.63
CA GLU A 110 16.79 -7.71 -0.77
C GLU A 110 15.65 -6.77 -0.37
N MET A 111 15.99 -5.54 0.04
CA MET A 111 14.98 -4.55 0.41
C MET A 111 14.06 -4.19 -0.77
N LYS A 112 14.56 -4.16 -2.01
CA LYS A 112 13.71 -3.94 -3.20
C LYS A 112 12.66 -5.05 -3.36
N LYS A 113 13.05 -6.32 -3.14
CA LYS A 113 12.13 -7.46 -3.20
C LYS A 113 11.05 -7.35 -2.11
N LEU A 114 11.45 -7.01 -0.88
CA LEU A 114 10.53 -6.81 0.24
C LEU A 114 9.54 -5.67 -0.02
N TYR A 115 10.01 -4.53 -0.52
CA TYR A 115 9.14 -3.42 -0.88
C TYR A 115 8.14 -3.82 -1.97
N ARG A 116 8.57 -4.62 -2.95
CA ARG A 116 7.67 -5.11 -3.98
C ARG A 116 6.62 -6.04 -3.40
N LYS A 117 7.02 -7.02 -2.60
CA LYS A 117 6.12 -7.99 -1.95
C LYS A 117 5.08 -7.28 -1.06
N PHE A 118 5.54 -6.35 -0.20
CA PHE A 118 4.64 -5.58 0.67
C PHE A 118 3.64 -4.74 -0.15
N THR A 119 4.11 -4.08 -1.21
CA THR A 119 3.26 -3.28 -2.09
C THR A 119 2.20 -4.14 -2.78
N ASP A 120 2.58 -5.30 -3.32
CA ASP A 120 1.67 -6.20 -4.01
C ASP A 120 0.59 -6.74 -3.06
N GLN A 121 0.95 -7.02 -1.81
CA GLN A 121 -0.01 -7.45 -0.79
C GLN A 121 -0.96 -6.31 -0.37
N ILE A 122 -0.49 -5.06 -0.28
CA ILE A 122 -1.38 -3.92 -0.07
C ILE A 122 -2.39 -3.80 -1.21
N ILE A 123 -1.95 -3.86 -2.46
CA ILE A 123 -2.83 -3.78 -3.64
C ILE A 123 -3.85 -4.93 -3.63
N GLU A 124 -3.41 -6.14 -3.34
CA GLU A 124 -4.32 -7.29 -3.24
C GLU A 124 -5.34 -7.13 -2.12
N THR A 125 -4.92 -6.64 -0.95
CA THR A 125 -5.81 -6.33 0.17
C THR A 125 -6.86 -5.29 -0.23
N LEU A 126 -6.47 -4.22 -0.93
CA LEU A 126 -7.40 -3.22 -1.44
C LEU A 126 -8.40 -3.82 -2.42
N ARG A 127 -7.95 -4.72 -3.31
CA ARG A 127 -8.80 -5.43 -4.27
C ARG A 127 -9.82 -6.33 -3.55
N LEU A 128 -9.39 -7.11 -2.58
CA LEU A 128 -10.26 -7.96 -1.76
C LEU A 128 -11.27 -7.14 -0.94
N ASN A 129 -10.89 -5.94 -0.51
CA ASN A 129 -11.76 -4.99 0.18
C ASN A 129 -12.68 -4.20 -0.77
N GLY A 130 -12.76 -4.59 -2.03
CA GLY A 130 -13.71 -4.06 -3.01
C GLY A 130 -13.23 -2.86 -3.81
N ALA A 131 -11.93 -2.55 -3.82
CA ALA A 131 -11.38 -1.60 -4.78
C ALA A 131 -11.59 -2.13 -6.21
N PRO A 132 -12.15 -1.32 -7.12
CA PRO A 132 -12.57 -1.76 -8.46
C PRO A 132 -11.40 -1.98 -9.43
#